data_1cbc4c075e3ac7325d28ff85cc3c2a78
#
_entry.id   1cbc4c075e3ac7325d28ff85cc3c2a78
#
_cell.length_a   1.000
_cell.length_b   1.000
_cell.length_c   1.000
_cell.angle_alpha   90.00
_cell.angle_beta   90.00
_cell.angle_gamma   90.00
#
_symmetry.space_group_name_H-M   'P 1'
#
loop_
_entity.id
_entity.type
_entity.pdbx_description
1 polymer ?
#
loop_
_entity_poly.entity_id
_entity_poly.type
_entity_poly.pdbx_seq_one_letter_code
_entity_poly.pdbx_strand_id
1 'polypeptide(L)'
;MYSGEIRQTHWLLGGLLKVQTSRFGEIEVDNADVITLPEGLVGFPELVRYVLLDHDADSPFKWLQSLDDGTMAFVVISPLTFRPDYTVEVTEEEISILKLQSPDDAVISVIVTIPSDPKKMSANLKAPLVFNLKNRTGKQVIVKDAQYQTKHFIMEEIKKYAKKDLQAEIKKSVQQAAADEAAAGGSKG
;
A
#
# COMPACT_ATOMS: atom_id res chain seq x y z
N MET A 1 4.66 34.42 30.91
CA MET A 1 3.33 34.55 30.29
C MET A 1 3.49 34.21 28.81
N TYR A 2 3.26 32.94 28.42
CA TYR A 2 3.24 32.50 27.06
C TYR A 2 1.77 32.25 26.69
N SER A 3 1.19 33.18 25.94
CA SER A 3 -0.12 33.01 25.33
C SER A 3 0.04 32.22 24.04
N GLY A 4 -0.18 30.91 24.13
CA GLY A 4 -0.32 30.04 22.95
C GLY A 4 -1.70 30.28 22.32
N GLU A 5 -1.73 30.94 21.17
CA GLU A 5 -2.92 30.98 20.33
C GLU A 5 -3.16 29.59 19.74
N ILE A 6 -4.16 28.90 20.31
CA ILE A 6 -4.77 27.72 19.68
C ILE A 6 -5.52 28.26 18.47
N ARG A 7 -4.98 28.09 17.27
CA ARG A 7 -5.71 28.31 16.03
C ARG A 7 -6.82 27.26 15.94
N GLN A 8 -8.02 27.65 16.33
CA GLN A 8 -9.24 26.89 16.07
C GLN A 8 -9.46 26.84 14.57
N THR A 9 -9.19 25.67 13.96
CA THR A 9 -9.62 25.39 12.59
C THR A 9 -11.13 25.25 12.57
N HIS A 10 -11.77 26.18 11.90
CA HIS A 10 -13.23 26.28 11.77
C HIS A 10 -13.74 25.15 10.87
N TRP A 11 -14.47 24.21 11.43
CA TRP A 11 -15.14 23.12 10.73
C TRP A 11 -16.38 23.65 10.04
N LEU A 12 -16.31 23.92 8.75
CA LEU A 12 -17.47 24.19 7.92
C LEU A 12 -17.83 22.94 7.10
N LEU A 13 -19.07 22.54 7.15
CA LEU A 13 -19.70 21.50 6.35
C LEU A 13 -19.36 21.68 4.86
N GLY A 14 -18.66 20.69 4.25
CA GLY A 14 -18.39 20.68 2.82
C GLY A 14 -17.23 21.58 2.37
N GLY A 15 -16.20 21.80 3.17
CA GLY A 15 -15.08 22.69 2.86
C GLY A 15 -13.84 21.98 2.35
N LEU A 16 -13.17 22.59 1.38
CA LEU A 16 -11.80 22.22 0.97
C LEU A 16 -10.83 22.61 2.08
N LEU A 17 -9.96 21.70 2.46
CA LEU A 17 -8.83 21.92 3.34
C LEU A 17 -7.66 22.43 2.49
N LYS A 18 -7.12 23.61 2.82
CA LYS A 18 -5.89 24.11 2.23
C LYS A 18 -4.71 23.74 3.11
N VAL A 19 -3.75 23.03 2.54
CA VAL A 19 -2.55 22.58 3.24
C VAL A 19 -1.31 22.99 2.45
N GLN A 20 -0.39 23.67 3.13
CA GLN A 20 0.93 23.97 2.56
C GLN A 20 1.82 22.76 2.68
N THR A 21 2.34 22.28 1.55
CA THR A 21 3.24 21.13 1.52
C THR A 21 4.58 21.52 0.93
N SER A 22 5.65 20.87 1.38
CA SER A 22 7.00 21.14 0.86
C SER A 22 7.22 20.58 -0.54
N ARG A 23 6.44 19.56 -0.95
CA ARG A 23 6.61 18.87 -2.23
C ARG A 23 5.66 19.37 -3.31
N PHE A 24 4.41 19.67 -2.96
CA PHE A 24 3.34 19.98 -3.91
C PHE A 24 2.87 21.43 -3.84
N GLY A 25 3.51 22.26 -2.99
CA GLY A 25 3.01 23.60 -2.70
C GLY A 25 1.71 23.59 -1.92
N GLU A 26 0.85 24.56 -2.14
CA GLU A 26 -0.49 24.57 -1.58
C GLU A 26 -1.37 23.54 -2.30
N ILE A 27 -1.95 22.61 -1.54
CA ILE A 27 -2.93 21.65 -2.05
C ILE A 27 -4.30 21.93 -1.43
N GLU A 28 -5.34 21.70 -2.21
CA GLU A 28 -6.73 21.71 -1.75
C GLU A 28 -7.24 20.28 -1.66
N VAL A 29 -7.72 19.88 -0.47
CA VAL A 29 -8.16 18.52 -0.17
C VAL A 29 -9.62 18.58 0.27
N ASP A 30 -10.49 17.77 -0.37
CA ASP A 30 -11.84 17.58 0.13
C ASP A 30 -11.78 16.80 1.47
N ASN A 31 -12.57 17.24 2.45
CA ASN A 31 -12.68 16.54 3.73
C ASN A 31 -13.10 15.07 3.54
N ALA A 32 -13.84 14.74 2.49
CA ALA A 32 -14.24 13.39 2.14
C ALA A 32 -13.05 12.51 1.72
N ASP A 33 -11.91 13.11 1.31
CA ASP A 33 -10.70 12.39 0.89
C ASP A 33 -9.67 12.26 2.02
N VAL A 34 -9.92 12.88 3.17
CA VAL A 34 -9.05 12.77 4.33
C VAL A 34 -9.10 11.34 4.89
N ILE A 35 -7.94 10.70 4.96
CA ILE A 35 -7.75 9.39 5.58
C ILE A 35 -7.22 9.60 6.99
N THR A 36 -7.87 8.99 7.97
CA THR A 36 -7.43 9.02 9.37
C THR A 36 -6.70 7.74 9.74
N LEU A 37 -5.49 7.86 10.27
CA LEU A 37 -4.73 6.80 10.92
C LEU A 37 -4.70 7.11 12.42
N PRO A 38 -5.63 6.61 13.24
CA PRO A 38 -5.77 7.03 14.63
C PRO A 38 -4.54 6.76 15.51
N GLU A 39 -3.72 5.78 15.12
CA GLU A 39 -2.46 5.43 15.81
C GLU A 39 -1.23 6.05 15.11
N GLY A 40 -1.43 6.83 14.05
CA GLY A 40 -0.36 7.36 13.20
C GLY A 40 0.41 6.26 12.47
N LEU A 41 1.63 6.60 12.04
CA LEU A 41 2.61 5.67 11.49
C LEU A 41 3.69 5.34 12.52
N VAL A 42 4.32 4.18 12.40
CA VAL A 42 5.49 3.82 13.22
C VAL A 42 6.57 4.88 13.07
N GLY A 43 6.92 5.53 14.16
CA GLY A 43 7.84 6.67 14.20
C GLY A 43 7.19 8.05 14.09
N PHE A 44 5.88 8.11 13.78
CA PHE A 44 5.11 9.36 13.62
C PHE A 44 3.69 9.19 14.20
N PRO A 45 3.55 8.88 15.50
CA PRO A 45 2.24 8.61 16.10
C PRO A 45 1.33 9.85 16.19
N GLU A 46 1.91 11.05 16.10
CA GLU A 46 1.20 12.33 16.14
C GLU A 46 0.60 12.73 14.77
N LEU A 47 1.09 12.14 13.67
CA LEU A 47 0.56 12.41 12.34
C LEU A 47 -0.58 11.45 12.06
N VAL A 48 -1.81 11.93 12.12
CA VAL A 48 -3.01 11.08 12.05
C VAL A 48 -3.87 11.34 10.81
N ARG A 49 -3.74 12.51 10.16
CA ARG A 49 -4.52 12.87 8.98
C ARG A 49 -3.65 12.87 7.74
N TYR A 50 -4.14 12.20 6.71
CA TYR A 50 -3.44 12.03 5.45
C TYR A 50 -4.37 12.18 4.26
N VAL A 51 -3.78 12.37 3.09
CA VAL A 51 -4.47 12.24 1.80
C VAL A 51 -3.61 11.40 0.86
N LEU A 52 -4.25 10.62 -0.01
CA LEU A 52 -3.57 9.91 -1.10
C LEU A 52 -3.60 10.78 -2.35
N LEU A 53 -2.42 11.10 -2.87
CA LEU A 53 -2.24 11.85 -4.11
C LEU A 53 -1.61 10.92 -5.15
N ASP A 54 -2.08 11.00 -6.38
CA ASP A 54 -1.45 10.28 -7.49
C ASP A 54 -0.08 10.90 -7.80
N HIS A 55 0.89 10.05 -8.12
CA HIS A 55 2.20 10.52 -8.55
C HIS A 55 2.10 11.03 -10.00
N ASP A 56 1.62 10.14 -10.90
CA ASP A 56 1.31 10.36 -12.30
C ASP A 56 0.13 9.43 -12.67
N ALA A 57 -0.61 9.76 -13.73
CA ALA A 57 -1.82 9.03 -14.15
C ALA A 57 -1.57 7.53 -14.39
N ASP A 58 -0.38 7.16 -14.90
CA ASP A 58 0.00 5.79 -15.22
C ASP A 58 0.95 5.16 -14.19
N SER A 59 1.25 5.87 -13.09
CA SER A 59 2.16 5.37 -12.05
C SER A 59 1.44 4.48 -11.05
N PRO A 60 2.01 3.31 -10.68
CA PRO A 60 1.48 2.49 -9.59
C PRO A 60 1.76 3.09 -8.21
N PHE A 61 2.61 4.13 -8.14
CA PHE A 61 2.95 4.80 -6.91
C PHE A 61 1.96 5.90 -6.58
N LYS A 62 1.69 6.06 -5.28
CA LYS A 62 0.92 7.18 -4.73
C LYS A 62 1.72 7.85 -3.64
N TRP A 63 1.35 9.08 -3.33
CA TRP A 63 1.87 9.81 -2.19
C TRP A 63 0.85 9.79 -1.05
N LEU A 64 1.26 9.32 0.11
CA LEU A 64 0.53 9.48 1.36
C LEU A 64 1.05 10.75 2.03
N GLN A 65 0.41 11.89 1.71
CA GLN A 65 0.77 13.21 2.22
C GLN A 65 0.11 13.44 3.58
N SER A 66 0.90 13.79 4.60
CA SER A 66 0.37 14.22 5.89
C SER A 66 -0.31 15.60 5.76
N LEU A 67 -1.46 15.73 6.40
CA LEU A 67 -2.19 16.99 6.54
C LEU A 67 -1.91 17.67 7.90
N ASP A 68 -1.23 16.96 8.80
CA ASP A 68 -0.80 17.48 10.12
C ASP A 68 0.59 18.12 10.03
N ASP A 69 1.45 17.58 9.17
CA ASP A 69 2.76 18.15 8.83
C ASP A 69 2.96 18.13 7.31
N GLY A 70 2.84 19.27 6.66
CA GLY A 70 2.98 19.40 5.20
C GLY A 70 4.38 19.08 4.66
N THR A 71 5.40 18.91 5.53
CA THR A 71 6.74 18.48 5.11
C THR A 71 6.85 16.97 4.97
N MET A 72 5.89 16.20 5.54
CA MET A 72 5.92 14.75 5.61
C MET A 72 5.03 14.12 4.56
N ALA A 73 5.65 13.38 3.65
CA ALA A 73 4.96 12.58 2.63
C ALA A 73 5.70 11.27 2.41
N PHE A 74 4.94 10.19 2.25
CA PHE A 74 5.46 8.83 2.06
C PHE A 74 5.05 8.31 0.69
N VAL A 75 5.98 7.73 -0.06
CA VAL A 75 5.64 6.98 -1.27
C VAL A 75 5.06 5.64 -0.88
N VAL A 76 3.92 5.29 -1.44
CA VAL A 76 3.26 4.00 -1.20
C VAL A 76 2.91 3.31 -2.52
N ILE A 77 2.84 1.98 -2.49
CA ILE A 77 2.47 1.14 -3.63
C ILE A 77 1.67 -0.07 -3.13
N SER A 78 0.79 -0.62 -3.97
CA SER A 78 0.22 -1.94 -3.70
C SER A 78 1.32 -3.01 -3.77
N PRO A 79 1.52 -3.83 -2.74
CA PRO A 79 2.53 -4.89 -2.78
C PRO A 79 2.25 -5.93 -3.87
N LEU A 80 0.98 -6.13 -4.24
CA LEU A 80 0.57 -7.06 -5.30
C LEU A 80 1.13 -6.70 -6.68
N THR A 81 1.55 -5.45 -6.89
CA THR A 81 2.18 -4.99 -8.13
C THR A 81 3.53 -5.70 -8.40
N PHE A 82 4.26 -6.08 -7.36
CA PHE A 82 5.58 -6.67 -7.48
C PHE A 82 5.72 -8.00 -6.72
N ARG A 83 4.76 -8.33 -5.87
CA ARG A 83 4.68 -9.56 -5.08
C ARG A 83 3.25 -10.10 -5.05
N PRO A 84 2.81 -10.82 -6.11
CA PRO A 84 1.42 -11.25 -6.28
C PRO A 84 0.91 -12.20 -5.19
N ASP A 85 1.81 -12.90 -4.50
CA ASP A 85 1.48 -13.81 -3.39
C ASP A 85 1.57 -13.15 -2.00
N TYR A 86 1.64 -11.81 -1.94
CA TYR A 86 1.67 -11.10 -0.67
C TYR A 86 0.35 -11.24 0.08
N THR A 87 0.44 -11.68 1.33
CA THR A 87 -0.71 -11.80 2.23
C THR A 87 -0.42 -11.12 3.55
N VAL A 88 -1.45 -10.58 4.17
CA VAL A 88 -1.40 -9.96 5.50
C VAL A 88 -2.27 -10.78 6.44
N GLU A 89 -1.63 -11.47 7.37
CA GLU A 89 -2.33 -12.17 8.44
C GLU A 89 -2.42 -11.25 9.65
N VAL A 90 -3.63 -10.89 10.02
CA VAL A 90 -3.94 -10.02 11.17
C VAL A 90 -5.15 -10.60 11.92
N THR A 91 -5.21 -10.34 13.20
CA THR A 91 -6.38 -10.70 14.02
C THR A 91 -7.47 -9.63 13.87
N GLU A 92 -8.72 -10.00 14.14
CA GLU A 92 -9.84 -9.06 14.16
C GLU A 92 -9.59 -7.92 15.17
N GLU A 93 -8.95 -8.20 16.30
CA GLU A 93 -8.59 -7.21 17.30
C GLU A 93 -7.60 -6.18 16.73
N GLU A 94 -6.56 -6.65 16.01
CA GLU A 94 -5.55 -5.78 15.42
C GLU A 94 -6.12 -4.79 14.40
N ILE A 95 -7.21 -5.15 13.70
CA ILE A 95 -7.83 -4.32 12.66
C ILE A 95 -9.23 -3.81 13.01
N SER A 96 -9.70 -4.04 14.25
CA SER A 96 -11.05 -3.63 14.70
C SER A 96 -11.36 -2.16 14.46
N ILE A 97 -10.34 -1.29 14.60
CA ILE A 97 -10.44 0.15 14.36
C ILE A 97 -10.85 0.49 12.91
N LEU A 98 -10.53 -0.38 11.96
CA LEU A 98 -10.85 -0.19 10.54
C LEU A 98 -12.34 -0.45 10.24
N LYS A 99 -13.05 -1.18 11.12
CA LYS A 99 -14.48 -1.54 10.95
C LYS A 99 -14.78 -2.15 9.58
N LEU A 100 -13.91 -3.06 9.12
CA LEU A 100 -14.10 -3.80 7.88
C LEU A 100 -15.32 -4.70 8.00
N GLN A 101 -16.17 -4.74 6.99
CA GLN A 101 -17.32 -5.65 6.91
C GLN A 101 -16.96 -6.93 6.14
N SER A 102 -15.94 -6.84 5.29
CA SER A 102 -15.42 -7.92 4.45
C SER A 102 -13.92 -7.70 4.24
N PRO A 103 -13.12 -8.77 4.03
CA PRO A 103 -11.73 -8.63 3.60
C PRO A 103 -11.55 -7.81 2.33
N ASP A 104 -12.54 -7.83 1.43
CA ASP A 104 -12.51 -7.09 0.16
C ASP A 104 -12.64 -5.56 0.35
N ASP A 105 -13.05 -5.12 1.54
CA ASP A 105 -13.09 -3.69 1.88
C ASP A 105 -11.69 -3.13 2.21
N ALA A 106 -10.71 -4.03 2.43
CA ALA A 106 -9.36 -3.64 2.77
C ALA A 106 -8.51 -3.36 1.53
N VAL A 107 -7.87 -2.20 1.51
CA VAL A 107 -6.82 -1.86 0.54
C VAL A 107 -5.48 -1.88 1.25
N ILE A 108 -4.52 -2.64 0.68
CA ILE A 108 -3.19 -2.79 1.26
C ILE A 108 -2.19 -1.99 0.43
N SER A 109 -1.39 -1.19 1.12
CA SER A 109 -0.24 -0.49 0.56
C SER A 109 0.99 -0.68 1.44
N VAL A 110 2.17 -0.50 0.86
CA VAL A 110 3.44 -0.55 1.59
C VAL A 110 4.25 0.70 1.31
N ILE A 111 4.98 1.16 2.32
CA ILE A 111 5.86 2.33 2.19
C ILE A 111 7.10 1.94 1.40
N VAL A 112 7.49 2.83 0.49
CA VAL A 112 8.63 2.67 -0.42
C VAL A 112 9.73 3.64 -0.06
N THR A 113 10.95 3.15 -0.03
CA THR A 113 12.17 3.97 0.04
C THR A 113 12.76 4.09 -1.35
N ILE A 114 12.91 5.33 -1.83
CA ILE A 114 13.48 5.67 -3.14
C ILE A 114 14.87 6.28 -2.91
N PRO A 115 15.97 5.53 -3.09
CA PRO A 115 17.32 6.06 -3.03
C PRO A 115 17.71 6.73 -4.35
N SER A 116 18.90 7.34 -4.40
CA SER A 116 19.45 7.97 -5.61
C SER A 116 19.61 6.98 -6.77
N ASP A 117 19.87 5.70 -6.50
CA ASP A 117 19.86 4.62 -7.49
C ASP A 117 18.47 3.96 -7.49
N PRO A 118 17.61 4.19 -8.52
CA PRO A 118 16.27 3.62 -8.57
C PRO A 118 16.24 2.08 -8.56
N LYS A 119 17.32 1.42 -8.97
CA LYS A 119 17.43 -0.06 -8.91
C LYS A 119 17.44 -0.60 -7.49
N LYS A 120 17.77 0.26 -6.52
CA LYS A 120 17.79 -0.05 -5.08
C LYS A 120 16.52 0.39 -4.36
N MET A 121 15.49 0.76 -5.11
CA MET A 121 14.17 1.04 -4.55
C MET A 121 13.66 -0.16 -3.78
N SER A 122 13.17 0.06 -2.57
CA SER A 122 12.72 -1.01 -1.68
C SER A 122 11.41 -0.69 -1.00
N ALA A 123 10.64 -1.73 -0.71
CA ALA A 123 9.36 -1.65 -0.02
C ALA A 123 9.43 -2.31 1.35
N ASN A 124 8.68 -1.75 2.31
CA ASN A 124 8.55 -2.31 3.65
C ASN A 124 7.36 -3.28 3.69
N LEU A 125 7.63 -4.57 3.42
CA LEU A 125 6.61 -5.63 3.49
C LEU A 125 6.30 -6.07 4.93
N LYS A 126 7.14 -5.69 5.91
CA LYS A 126 6.96 -6.04 7.33
C LYS A 126 5.89 -5.19 8.02
N ALA A 127 5.67 -3.96 7.54
CA ALA A 127 4.74 -3.02 8.16
C ALA A 127 3.80 -2.39 7.11
N PRO A 128 2.87 -3.18 6.53
CA PRO A 128 1.91 -2.67 5.56
C PRO A 128 0.92 -1.70 6.20
N LEU A 129 0.38 -0.84 5.35
CA LEU A 129 -0.77 0.02 5.63
C LEU A 129 -2.03 -0.71 5.16
N VAL A 130 -3.00 -0.86 6.02
CA VAL A 130 -4.32 -1.41 5.70
C VAL A 130 -5.33 -0.27 5.80
N PHE A 131 -6.05 -0.02 4.71
CA PHE A 131 -7.04 1.04 4.63
C PHE A 131 -8.43 0.46 4.43
N ASN A 132 -9.43 1.01 5.11
CA ASN A 132 -10.82 0.93 4.71
C ASN A 132 -11.22 2.23 4.02
N LEU A 133 -11.26 2.23 2.69
CA LEU A 133 -11.58 3.44 1.92
C LEU A 133 -13.05 3.85 2.01
N LYS A 134 -13.96 2.98 2.50
CA LYS A 134 -15.36 3.34 2.70
C LYS A 134 -15.56 4.33 3.85
N ASN A 135 -14.80 4.16 4.93
CA ASN A 135 -14.85 5.04 6.11
C ASN A 135 -13.58 5.90 6.28
N ARG A 136 -12.66 5.84 5.31
CA ARG A 136 -11.42 6.61 5.29
C ARG A 136 -10.56 6.42 6.55
N THR A 137 -10.51 5.20 7.06
CA THR A 137 -9.66 4.85 8.20
C THR A 137 -8.53 3.93 7.75
N GLY A 138 -7.33 4.15 8.26
CA GLY A 138 -6.16 3.33 8.00
C GLY A 138 -5.44 2.92 9.29
N LYS A 139 -4.65 1.87 9.19
CA LYS A 139 -3.76 1.39 10.25
C LYS A 139 -2.50 0.79 9.65
N GLN A 140 -1.35 1.08 10.24
CA GLN A 140 -0.13 0.35 9.97
C GLN A 140 -0.07 -0.88 10.87
N VAL A 141 0.07 -2.07 10.29
CA VAL A 141 0.13 -3.33 11.03
C VAL A 141 1.53 -3.95 10.91
N ILE A 142 1.95 -4.73 11.91
CA ILE A 142 3.24 -5.42 11.88
C ILE A 142 3.00 -6.89 11.60
N VAL A 143 3.35 -7.35 10.40
CA VAL A 143 3.18 -8.75 9.99
C VAL A 143 4.16 -9.66 10.74
N LYS A 144 3.66 -10.78 11.25
CA LYS A 144 4.49 -11.74 12.03
C LYS A 144 5.35 -12.64 11.13
N ASP A 145 4.91 -12.89 9.90
CA ASP A 145 5.61 -13.75 8.95
C ASP A 145 7.05 -13.28 8.72
N ALA A 146 8.00 -14.20 8.97
CA ALA A 146 9.43 -13.91 8.88
C ALA A 146 9.93 -13.70 7.44
N GLN A 147 9.17 -14.14 6.43
CA GLN A 147 9.53 -13.88 5.03
C GLN A 147 9.44 -12.41 4.66
N TYR A 148 8.63 -11.62 5.39
CA TYR A 148 8.44 -10.20 5.15
C TYR A 148 9.37 -9.36 6.04
N GLN A 149 10.23 -8.59 5.39
CA GLN A 149 11.21 -7.72 6.02
C GLN A 149 10.88 -6.24 5.73
N THR A 150 11.55 -5.35 6.42
CA THR A 150 11.41 -3.90 6.22
C THR A 150 12.02 -3.42 4.90
N LYS A 151 12.81 -4.27 4.22
CA LYS A 151 13.52 -3.92 2.99
C LYS A 151 13.47 -5.06 1.98
N HIS A 152 12.55 -4.97 1.04
CA HIS A 152 12.46 -5.82 -0.15
C HIS A 152 12.76 -4.99 -1.39
N PHE A 153 13.77 -5.36 -2.18
CA PHE A 153 14.10 -4.68 -3.42
C PHE A 153 13.05 -4.97 -4.48
N ILE A 154 12.28 -3.94 -4.88
CA ILE A 154 11.13 -4.09 -5.79
C ILE A 154 11.53 -4.75 -7.11
N MET A 155 12.65 -4.33 -7.70
CA MET A 155 13.13 -4.89 -8.97
C MET A 155 13.56 -6.37 -8.87
N GLU A 156 14.03 -6.80 -7.71
CA GLU A 156 14.37 -8.21 -7.47
C GLU A 156 13.11 -9.07 -7.30
N GLU A 157 12.12 -8.56 -6.58
CA GLU A 157 10.83 -9.24 -6.43
C GLU A 157 10.14 -9.39 -7.79
N ILE A 158 10.05 -8.35 -8.61
CA ILE A 158 9.49 -8.42 -9.98
C ILE A 158 10.21 -9.52 -10.80
N LYS A 159 11.54 -9.54 -10.81
CA LYS A 159 12.30 -10.56 -11.55
C LYS A 159 12.03 -11.97 -11.05
N LYS A 160 11.90 -12.14 -9.73
CA LYS A 160 11.62 -13.43 -9.09
C LYS A 160 10.26 -13.97 -9.52
N TYR A 161 9.22 -13.14 -9.51
CA TYR A 161 7.86 -13.55 -9.87
C TYR A 161 7.66 -13.71 -11.36
N ALA A 162 8.21 -12.85 -12.21
CA ALA A 162 8.20 -13.04 -13.67
C ALA A 162 8.88 -14.38 -14.07
N LYS A 163 9.94 -14.79 -13.39
CA LYS A 163 10.59 -16.06 -13.62
C LYS A 163 9.75 -17.26 -13.15
N LYS A 164 9.04 -17.10 -12.04
CA LYS A 164 8.13 -18.11 -11.49
C LYS A 164 6.93 -18.33 -12.41
N ASP A 165 6.33 -17.27 -12.93
CA ASP A 165 5.20 -17.33 -13.85
C ASP A 165 5.58 -18.03 -15.16
N LEU A 166 6.73 -17.68 -15.74
CA LEU A 166 7.24 -18.35 -16.94
C LEU A 166 7.50 -19.86 -16.70
N GLN A 167 8.05 -20.22 -15.54
CA GLN A 167 8.25 -21.63 -15.18
C GLN A 167 6.93 -22.38 -15.00
N ALA A 168 5.91 -21.72 -14.43
CA ALA A 168 4.58 -22.32 -14.27
C ALA A 168 3.88 -22.53 -15.61
N GLU A 169 4.01 -21.59 -16.55
CA GLU A 169 3.48 -21.72 -17.91
C GLU A 169 4.16 -22.85 -18.69
N ILE A 170 5.48 -22.95 -18.64
CA ILE A 170 6.24 -24.06 -19.27
C ILE A 170 5.78 -25.39 -18.69
N LYS A 171 5.65 -25.50 -17.36
CA LYS A 171 5.19 -26.74 -16.71
C LYS A 171 3.78 -27.14 -17.15
N LYS A 172 2.86 -26.16 -17.24
CA LYS A 172 1.50 -26.39 -17.76
C LYS A 172 1.51 -26.89 -19.20
N SER A 173 2.28 -26.23 -20.07
CA SER A 173 2.39 -26.60 -21.48
C SER A 173 2.98 -28.01 -21.66
N VAL A 174 3.99 -28.37 -20.87
CA VAL A 174 4.57 -29.72 -20.90
C VAL A 174 3.58 -30.78 -20.41
N GLN A 175 2.82 -30.50 -19.36
CA GLN A 175 1.80 -31.42 -18.83
C GLN A 175 0.66 -31.62 -19.84
N GLN A 176 0.22 -30.55 -20.51
CA GLN A 176 -0.81 -30.61 -21.55
C GLN A 176 -0.34 -31.45 -22.74
N ALA A 177 0.86 -31.21 -23.25
CA ALA A 177 1.43 -31.98 -24.37
C ALA A 177 1.54 -33.48 -24.05
N ALA A 178 1.96 -33.82 -22.81
CA ALA A 178 2.03 -35.22 -22.38
C ALA A 178 0.64 -35.88 -22.27
N ALA A 179 -0.39 -35.13 -21.86
CA ALA A 179 -1.76 -35.62 -21.81
C ALA A 179 -2.34 -35.85 -23.21
N ASP A 180 -2.08 -34.95 -24.13
CA ASP A 180 -2.54 -35.04 -25.52
C ASP A 180 -1.88 -36.25 -26.27
N GLU A 181 -0.60 -36.49 -26.02
CA GLU A 181 0.14 -37.65 -26.56
C GLU A 181 -0.39 -38.98 -25.99
N ALA A 182 -0.70 -39.04 -24.71
CA ALA A 182 -1.34 -40.21 -24.08
C ALA A 182 -2.74 -40.50 -24.65
N ALA A 183 -3.50 -39.46 -24.94
CA ALA A 183 -4.83 -39.57 -25.55
C ALA A 183 -4.77 -40.06 -27.01
N ALA A 184 -3.75 -39.63 -27.77
CA ALA A 184 -3.55 -40.03 -29.17
C ALA A 184 -3.04 -41.47 -29.29
N GLY A 185 -2.28 -41.99 -28.32
CA GLY A 185 -1.73 -43.36 -28.29
C GLY A 185 -2.74 -44.45 -27.98
N GLY A 186 -3.91 -44.10 -27.39
CA GLY A 186 -4.98 -45.05 -27.00
C GLY A 186 -5.93 -45.52 -28.11
N SER A 187 -5.78 -45.06 -29.35
CA SER A 187 -6.72 -45.36 -30.48
C SER A 187 -6.22 -46.39 -31.50
N LYS A 188 -5.23 -47.23 -31.12
CA LYS A 188 -4.78 -48.36 -31.93
C LYS A 188 -4.85 -49.64 -31.12
N GLY A 189 -6.02 -50.19 -31.02
CA GLY A 189 -6.29 -51.52 -30.49
C GLY A 189 -7.57 -52.10 -31.11
#